data_2d196530a50cfcbc1e2a486f6aa4de02
#
_entry.id   2d196530a50cfcbc1e2a486f6aa4de02
#
_cell.length_a   1.000
_cell.length_b   1.000
_cell.length_c   1.000
_cell.angle_alpha   90.00
_cell.angle_beta   90.00
_cell.angle_gamma   90.00
#
_symmetry.space_group_name_H-M   'P 1'
#
loop_
_entity.id
_entity.type
_entity.pdbx_description
1 polymer ?
#
loop_
_entity_poly.entity_id
_entity_poly.type
_entity_poly.pdbx_seq_one_letter_code
_entity_poly.pdbx_strand_id
1 'polypeptide(L)'
;MIAKTILEQIGGRRFAAMTGSKDFTDMGNGLRMSLARNKTSANRLDIIYDGGADLYNMRFYRKTFSKKTFESRTKDIETVSYTHLRAHETGAYL
;
A
#
# COMPACT_ATOMS: atom_id res chain seq x y z
N MET A 1 -2.39 17.38 1.01
CA MET A 1 -1.46 16.34 0.51
C MET A 1 -2.20 15.05 0.26
N ILE A 2 -1.96 14.45 -0.89
CA ILE A 2 -2.63 13.20 -1.30
C ILE A 2 -2.33 12.05 -0.33
N ALA A 3 -1.08 11.91 0.09
CA ALA A 3 -0.68 10.85 1.02
C ALA A 3 -1.46 10.89 2.34
N LYS A 4 -1.65 12.08 2.90
CA LYS A 4 -2.41 12.25 4.14
C LYS A 4 -3.89 11.90 3.92
N THR A 5 -4.45 12.32 2.80
CA THR A 5 -5.85 12.02 2.45
C THR A 5 -6.04 10.51 2.31
N ILE A 6 -5.12 9.82 1.63
CA ILE A 6 -5.15 8.37 1.48
C ILE A 6 -5.11 7.70 2.86
N LEU A 7 -4.18 8.10 3.71
CA LEU A 7 -4.04 7.52 5.04
C LEU A 7 -5.32 7.67 5.86
N GLU A 8 -5.97 8.82 5.79
CA GLU A 8 -7.25 9.05 6.48
C GLU A 8 -8.36 8.16 5.92
N GLN A 9 -8.45 8.03 4.60
CA GLN A 9 -9.49 7.23 3.95
C GLN A 9 -9.39 5.74 4.28
N ILE A 10 -8.18 5.19 4.37
CA ILE A 10 -8.00 3.77 4.69
C ILE A 10 -8.11 3.46 6.18
N GLY A 11 -8.28 4.48 7.02
CA GLY A 11 -8.53 4.27 8.44
C GLY A 11 -7.35 4.58 9.37
N GLY A 12 -6.27 5.17 8.87
CA GLY A 12 -5.16 5.67 9.68
C GLY A 12 -4.60 4.66 10.69
N ARG A 13 -4.76 4.96 11.97
CA ARG A 13 -4.27 4.09 13.07
C ARG A 13 -4.84 2.68 13.03
N ARG A 14 -6.13 2.56 12.71
CA ARG A 14 -6.79 1.26 12.67
C ARG A 14 -6.20 0.39 11.59
N PHE A 15 -5.97 0.97 10.42
CA PHE A 15 -5.31 0.28 9.32
C PHE A 15 -3.91 -0.16 9.74
N ALA A 16 -3.13 0.73 10.33
CA ALA A 16 -1.77 0.42 10.79
C ALA A 16 -1.76 -0.68 11.83
N ALA A 17 -2.72 -0.68 12.76
CA ALA A 17 -2.83 -1.72 13.78
C ALA A 17 -3.17 -3.08 13.17
N MET A 18 -4.05 -3.12 12.17
CA MET A 18 -4.47 -4.37 11.51
C MET A 18 -3.38 -4.98 10.66
N THR A 19 -2.59 -4.17 9.98
CA THR A 19 -1.60 -4.62 9.00
C THR A 19 -0.17 -4.58 9.50
N GLY A 20 0.07 -3.94 10.65
CA GLY A 20 1.42 -3.65 11.09
C GLY A 20 2.15 -2.71 10.15
N SER A 21 1.42 -1.82 9.47
CA SER A 21 1.99 -0.88 8.51
C SER A 21 2.92 0.11 9.19
N LYS A 22 4.01 0.42 8.52
CA LYS A 22 4.99 1.38 8.99
C LYS A 22 5.77 1.96 7.81
N ASP A 23 6.70 2.88 8.08
CA ASP A 23 7.55 3.50 7.08
C ASP A 23 6.74 4.20 5.99
N PHE A 24 5.72 4.95 6.42
CA PHE A 24 4.88 5.70 5.50
C PHE A 24 5.69 6.75 4.76
N THR A 25 5.63 6.71 3.43
CA THR A 25 6.36 7.62 2.56
C THR A 25 5.39 8.34 1.63
N ASP A 26 5.46 9.66 1.60
CA ASP A 26 4.70 10.49 0.67
C ASP A 26 5.37 10.42 -0.70
N MET A 27 4.63 9.93 -1.72
CA MET A 27 5.12 9.77 -3.08
C MET A 27 4.70 10.93 -3.99
N GLY A 28 4.08 11.98 -3.44
CA GLY A 28 3.52 13.08 -4.20
C GLY A 28 2.11 12.78 -4.69
N ASN A 29 1.93 11.74 -5.48
CA ASN A 29 0.63 11.29 -5.98
C ASN A 29 0.07 10.08 -5.22
N GLY A 30 0.70 9.68 -4.14
CA GLY A 30 0.28 8.51 -3.38
C GLY A 30 1.03 8.29 -2.09
N LEU A 31 0.82 7.14 -1.50
CA LEU A 31 1.40 6.74 -0.22
C LEU A 31 2.02 5.37 -0.35
N ARG A 32 3.25 5.24 0.12
CA ARG A 32 3.98 3.96 0.19
C ARG A 32 4.13 3.53 1.65
N MET A 33 4.03 2.24 1.89
CA MET A 33 4.18 1.71 3.25
C MET A 33 4.69 0.27 3.25
N SER A 34 5.24 -0.16 4.38
CA SER A 34 5.57 -1.55 4.64
C SER A 34 4.40 -2.24 5.31
N LEU A 35 4.18 -3.51 5.01
CA LEU A 35 3.13 -4.32 5.62
C LEU A 35 3.75 -5.48 6.39
N ALA A 36 3.22 -5.77 7.58
CA ALA A 36 3.58 -6.96 8.35
C ALA A 36 2.53 -8.05 8.20
N ARG A 37 1.26 -7.68 8.03
CA ARG A 37 0.14 -8.62 7.95
C ARG A 37 -0.85 -8.20 6.88
N ASN A 38 -1.26 -9.13 6.04
CA ASN A 38 -2.33 -8.96 5.05
C ASN A 38 -2.68 -10.33 4.46
N LYS A 39 -3.69 -10.36 3.58
CA LYS A 39 -4.14 -11.62 2.95
C LYS A 39 -3.22 -12.13 1.84
N THR A 40 -2.20 -11.37 1.49
CA THR A 40 -1.27 -11.73 0.43
C THR A 40 0.11 -12.00 1.01
N SER A 41 1.05 -12.43 0.17
CA SER A 41 2.46 -12.57 0.56
C SER A 41 3.24 -11.25 0.46
N ALA A 42 2.57 -10.15 0.13
CA ALA A 42 3.20 -8.84 -0.03
C ALA A 42 3.71 -8.29 1.30
N ASN A 43 4.84 -7.60 1.25
CA ASN A 43 5.37 -6.87 2.39
C ASN A 43 5.43 -5.35 2.15
N ARG A 44 4.93 -4.90 1.01
CA ARG A 44 4.87 -3.49 0.64
C ARG A 44 3.53 -3.17 -0.02
N LEU A 45 3.09 -1.94 0.14
CA LEU A 45 1.87 -1.44 -0.49
C LEU A 45 2.09 -0.02 -0.97
N ASP A 46 1.79 0.22 -2.24
CA ASP A 46 1.74 1.57 -2.81
C ASP A 46 0.28 1.87 -3.14
N ILE A 47 -0.23 2.99 -2.65
CA ILE A 47 -1.56 3.48 -2.99
C ILE A 47 -1.36 4.76 -3.79
N ILE A 48 -1.65 4.71 -5.08
CA ILE A 48 -1.41 5.81 -6.01
C ILE A 48 -2.74 6.36 -6.53
N TYR A 49 -2.89 7.67 -6.48
CA TYR A 49 -4.04 8.34 -7.08
C TYR A 49 -3.79 8.61 -8.55
N ASP A 50 -4.67 8.11 -9.41
CA ASP A 50 -4.69 8.40 -10.84
C ASP A 50 -5.74 9.46 -11.12
N GLY A 51 -5.30 10.72 -11.28
CA GLY A 51 -6.20 11.85 -11.50
C GLY A 51 -6.92 11.81 -12.83
N GLY A 52 -6.33 11.18 -13.86
CA GLY A 52 -6.95 11.04 -15.17
C GLY A 52 -8.14 10.09 -15.17
N ALA A 53 -8.05 9.00 -14.43
CA ALA A 53 -9.10 8.00 -14.30
C ALA A 53 -9.96 8.18 -13.06
N ASP A 54 -9.59 9.10 -12.18
CA ASP A 54 -10.23 9.34 -10.87
C ASP A 54 -10.31 8.05 -10.04
N LEU A 55 -9.19 7.34 -9.97
CA LEU A 55 -9.06 6.06 -9.27
C LEU A 55 -7.88 6.07 -8.31
N TYR A 56 -7.97 5.20 -7.31
CA TYR A 56 -6.83 4.83 -6.48
C TYR A 56 -6.38 3.43 -6.85
N ASN A 57 -5.10 3.25 -7.13
CA ASN A 57 -4.49 1.95 -7.41
C ASN A 57 -3.74 1.48 -6.18
N MET A 58 -4.13 0.33 -5.63
CA MET A 58 -3.43 -0.32 -4.53
C MET A 58 -2.56 -1.42 -5.12
N ARG A 59 -1.24 -1.22 -5.10
CA ARG A 59 -0.28 -2.18 -5.61
C ARG A 59 0.37 -2.90 -4.44
N PHE A 60 0.10 -4.19 -4.33
CA PHE A 60 0.73 -5.07 -3.35
C PHE A 60 1.93 -5.75 -4.01
N TYR A 61 3.07 -5.67 -3.38
CA TYR A 61 4.28 -6.30 -3.90
C TYR A 61 5.18 -6.78 -2.77
N ARG A 62 6.08 -7.67 -3.12
CA ARG A 62 7.08 -8.17 -2.17
C ARG A 62 8.45 -7.67 -2.59
N LYS A 63 9.11 -7.00 -1.67
CA LYS A 63 10.48 -6.52 -1.86
C LYS A 63 11.40 -7.33 -0.97
N THR A 64 12.40 -7.96 -1.56
CA THR A 64 13.40 -8.75 -0.84
C THR A 64 14.79 -8.21 -1.15
N PHE A 65 15.68 -8.33 -0.19
CA PHE A 65 17.08 -7.93 -0.33
C PHE A 65 17.97 -9.13 -0.04
N SER A 66 18.90 -9.43 -0.96
CA SER A 66 19.87 -10.49 -0.77
C SER A 66 21.19 -9.89 -0.27
N LYS A 67 21.62 -10.29 0.92
CA LYS A 67 22.90 -9.87 1.49
C LYS A 67 24.09 -10.49 0.75
N LYS A 68 23.87 -11.62 0.08
CA LYS A 68 24.93 -12.30 -0.67
C LYS A 68 25.31 -11.56 -1.95
N THR A 69 24.30 -11.04 -2.66
CA THR A 69 24.49 -10.38 -3.95
C THR A 69 24.36 -8.87 -3.86
N PHE A 70 23.91 -8.34 -2.71
CA PHE A 70 23.58 -6.92 -2.50
C PHE A 70 22.55 -6.42 -3.51
N GLU A 71 21.64 -7.30 -3.93
CA GLU A 71 20.57 -6.97 -4.86
C GLU A 71 19.23 -6.96 -4.17
N SER A 72 18.38 -6.02 -4.56
CA SER A 72 16.97 -6.03 -4.15
C SER A 72 16.13 -6.49 -5.32
N ARG A 73 15.09 -7.29 -5.01
CA ARG A 73 14.15 -7.80 -6.00
C ARG A 73 12.74 -7.38 -5.60
N THR A 74 11.94 -7.06 -6.59
CA THR A 74 10.55 -6.70 -6.42
C THR A 74 9.69 -7.66 -7.21
N LYS A 75 8.70 -8.27 -6.56
CA LYS A 75 7.73 -9.14 -7.19
C LYS A 75 6.35 -8.57 -6.99
N ASP A 76 5.66 -8.25 -8.07
CA ASP A 76 4.28 -7.80 -8.00
C ASP A 76 3.38 -8.97 -7.62
N ILE A 77 2.53 -8.73 -6.62
CA ILE A 77 1.58 -9.73 -6.13
C ILE A 77 0.20 -9.44 -6.70
N GLU A 78 -0.31 -8.23 -6.50
CA GLU A 78 -1.65 -7.87 -6.94
C GLU A 78 -1.78 -6.37 -7.04
N THR A 79 -2.57 -5.91 -8.01
CA THR A 79 -2.97 -4.51 -8.12
C THR A 79 -4.48 -4.44 -8.19
N VAL A 80 -5.08 -3.61 -7.33
CA VAL A 80 -6.52 -3.42 -7.25
C VAL A 80 -6.82 -1.94 -7.38
N SER A 81 -7.88 -1.60 -8.10
CA SER A 81 -8.29 -0.21 -8.32
C SER A 81 -9.63 0.06 -7.66
N TYR A 82 -9.72 1.21 -6.98
CA TYR A 82 -10.95 1.65 -6.32
C TYR A 82 -11.24 3.10 -6.67
N THR A 83 -12.52 3.44 -6.81
CA THR A 83 -12.96 4.83 -6.93
C THR A 83 -12.92 5.54 -5.58
N HIS A 84 -13.07 4.77 -4.48
CA HIS A 84 -13.00 5.28 -3.12
C HIS A 84 -12.19 4.33 -2.24
N LEU A 85 -11.40 4.88 -1.33
CA LEU A 85 -10.69 4.10 -0.32
C LEU A 85 -11.47 4.14 0.98
N ARG A 86 -12.27 3.11 1.22
CA ARG A 86 -13.02 2.95 2.47
C ARG A 86 -12.46 1.78 3.26
N ALA A 87 -12.49 1.89 4.58
CA ALA A 87 -11.91 0.86 5.45
C ALA A 87 -12.47 -0.55 5.17
N HIS A 88 -13.75 -0.67 4.86
CA HIS A 88 -14.36 -1.96 4.57
C HIS A 88 -13.93 -2.54 3.22
N GLU A 89 -13.60 -1.70 2.25
CA GLU A 89 -13.10 -2.13 0.94
C GLU A 89 -11.66 -2.61 1.05
N THR A 90 -10.81 -1.85 1.74
CA THR A 90 -9.42 -2.25 1.97
C THR A 90 -9.34 -3.48 2.86
N GLY A 91 -10.25 -3.62 3.81
CA GLY A 91 -10.33 -4.79 4.70
C GLY A 91 -10.50 -6.11 3.98
N ALA A 92 -11.05 -6.11 2.76
CA ALA A 92 -11.16 -7.32 1.94
C ALA A 92 -9.79 -7.91 1.56
N TYR A 93 -8.74 -7.09 1.57
CA TYR A 93 -7.38 -7.49 1.21
C TYR A 93 -6.44 -7.58 2.41
N LEU A 94 -6.94 -7.25 3.57
CA LEU A 94 -6.17 -7.18 4.81
C LEU A 94 -6.76 -8.08 5.88
#